data_0e9fc1b125d8d61a57f670c8e871dae7
#
_entry.id   0e9fc1b125d8d61a57f670c8e871dae7
#
_cell.length_a   1.000
_cell.length_b   1.000
_cell.length_c   1.000
_cell.angle_alpha   90.00
_cell.angle_beta   90.00
_cell.angle_gamma   90.00
#
_symmetry.space_group_name_H-M   'P 1'
#
loop_
_entity.id
_entity.type
_entity.pdbx_description
1 polymer ?
#
loop_
_entity_poly.entity_id
_entity_poly.type
_entity_poly.pdbx_seq_one_letter_code
_entity_poly.pdbx_strand_id
1 'polypeptide(L)'
;LNEGLLSGSKVQYVAQGFNFRTLGKSYRGIYKLLETVLRYDYFWTRIRVQGGAYGSHARFERAGTMMFSSYRDPNLVETLNVYKELPEFLRRFAPDEREMTKYVIGTISGLDTPLTPSLKGDVAVSAFFSGVTAQDVAQERLDILKAQPKDLQDLADWIESGIAENTICIFGGEEKLKKQAQLFSRLIPVTEF
;
A
#
# COMPACT_ATOMS: atom_id res chain seq x y z
N LEU A 1 -13.97 0.55 -10.99
CA LEU A 1 -14.28 1.93 -11.39
C LEU A 1 -13.01 2.76 -11.38
N ASN A 2 -12.67 3.39 -12.52
CA ASN A 2 -11.46 4.18 -12.67
C ASN A 2 -11.84 5.66 -12.76
N GLU A 3 -11.46 6.45 -11.77
CA GLU A 3 -11.85 7.86 -11.68
C GLU A 3 -10.65 8.80 -11.68
N GLY A 4 -10.75 9.87 -12.46
CA GLY A 4 -9.84 11.00 -12.43
C GLY A 4 -10.53 12.24 -11.91
N LEU A 5 -10.03 12.78 -10.79
CA LEU A 5 -10.51 13.99 -10.15
C LEU A 5 -9.66 15.18 -10.62
N LEU A 6 -10.26 16.04 -11.45
CA LEU A 6 -9.56 17.15 -12.12
C LEU A 6 -9.42 18.35 -11.19
N SER A 7 -8.21 18.88 -11.08
CA SER A 7 -7.91 20.06 -10.27
C SER A 7 -6.90 20.99 -10.96
N GLY A 8 -6.67 22.18 -10.41
CA GLY A 8 -5.61 23.09 -10.84
C GLY A 8 -4.19 22.68 -10.38
N SER A 9 -4.03 21.53 -9.73
CA SER A 9 -2.74 21.08 -9.21
C SER A 9 -1.74 20.76 -10.32
N LYS A 10 -0.45 20.98 -10.05
CA LYS A 10 0.66 20.53 -10.93
C LYS A 10 1.15 19.14 -10.59
N VAL A 11 0.72 18.58 -9.46
CA VAL A 11 1.12 17.25 -8.97
C VAL A 11 -0.11 16.36 -8.84
N GLN A 12 0.13 15.06 -8.83
CA GLN A 12 -0.90 14.02 -8.75
C GLN A 12 -0.86 13.32 -7.39
N TYR A 13 -2.01 12.74 -7.04
CA TYR A 13 -2.21 11.79 -5.97
C TYR A 13 -2.72 10.52 -6.65
N VAL A 14 -1.84 9.55 -6.81
CA VAL A 14 -2.14 8.36 -7.61
C VAL A 14 -2.45 7.21 -6.65
N ALA A 15 -3.69 6.72 -6.68
CA ALA A 15 -4.09 5.58 -5.88
C ALA A 15 -4.58 4.43 -6.77
N GLN A 16 -4.15 3.22 -6.41
CA GLN A 16 -4.64 1.96 -6.97
C GLN A 16 -4.92 0.98 -5.83
N GLY A 17 -6.05 0.30 -5.88
CA GLY A 17 -6.40 -0.64 -4.82
C GLY A 17 -7.41 -1.69 -5.27
N PHE A 18 -7.57 -2.69 -4.43
CA PHE A 18 -8.57 -3.76 -4.58
C PHE A 18 -8.88 -4.39 -3.22
N ASN A 19 -9.90 -5.23 -3.18
CA ASN A 19 -10.22 -5.99 -1.97
C ASN A 19 -9.71 -7.43 -2.11
N PHE A 20 -8.68 -7.79 -1.35
CA PHE A 20 -8.08 -9.13 -1.44
C PHE A 20 -8.99 -10.26 -0.93
N ARG A 21 -10.08 -9.93 -0.21
CA ARG A 21 -11.07 -10.93 0.16
C ARG A 21 -11.85 -11.47 -1.05
N THR A 22 -12.03 -10.65 -2.09
CA THR A 22 -12.65 -11.11 -3.35
C THR A 22 -11.81 -12.18 -4.04
N LEU A 23 -10.50 -12.20 -3.77
CA LEU A 23 -9.56 -13.21 -4.23
C LEU A 23 -9.42 -14.40 -3.25
N GLY A 24 -10.33 -14.52 -2.28
CA GLY A 24 -10.31 -15.59 -1.29
C GLY A 24 -9.16 -15.49 -0.27
N LYS A 25 -8.54 -14.31 -0.13
CA LYS A 25 -7.44 -14.08 0.81
C LYS A 25 -7.94 -13.48 2.11
N SER A 26 -7.35 -13.90 3.22
CA SER A 26 -7.56 -13.32 4.55
C SER A 26 -6.36 -12.47 4.96
N TYR A 27 -6.58 -11.57 5.93
CA TYR A 27 -5.50 -10.76 6.49
C TYR A 27 -4.46 -11.63 7.21
N ARG A 28 -3.17 -11.29 7.01
CA ARG A 28 -2.01 -11.93 7.67
C ARG A 28 -1.00 -10.87 8.10
N GLY A 29 -0.28 -11.13 9.18
CA GLY A 29 0.76 -10.22 9.69
C GLY A 29 1.89 -9.93 8.70
N ILE A 30 2.16 -10.86 7.78
CA ILE A 30 3.15 -10.69 6.71
C ILE A 30 2.88 -9.46 5.83
N TYR A 31 1.62 -8.98 5.75
CA TYR A 31 1.28 -7.79 4.98
C TYR A 31 1.88 -6.52 5.61
N LYS A 32 2.00 -6.46 6.94
CA LYS A 32 2.69 -5.35 7.62
C LYS A 32 4.18 -5.32 7.31
N LEU A 33 4.79 -6.50 7.19
CA LEU A 33 6.17 -6.59 6.76
C LEU A 33 6.34 -6.13 5.30
N LEU A 34 5.42 -6.51 4.41
CA LEU A 34 5.40 -6.03 3.05
C LEU A 34 5.24 -4.50 2.98
N GLU A 35 4.34 -3.89 3.76
CA GLU A 35 4.23 -2.42 3.86
C GLU A 35 5.58 -1.77 4.19
N THR A 36 6.34 -2.37 5.11
CA THR A 36 7.68 -1.90 5.51
C THR A 36 8.68 -2.02 4.38
N VAL A 37 8.75 -3.17 3.70
CA VAL A 37 9.63 -3.38 2.55
C VAL A 37 9.33 -2.39 1.43
N LEU A 38 8.05 -2.24 1.07
CA LEU A 38 7.65 -1.31 0.03
C LEU A 38 7.98 0.14 0.37
N ARG A 39 7.76 0.54 1.62
CA ARG A 39 8.00 1.90 2.11
C ARG A 39 9.48 2.28 2.11
N TYR A 40 10.38 1.38 2.45
CA TYR A 40 11.81 1.71 2.67
C TYR A 40 12.73 1.27 1.54
N ASP A 41 12.24 0.43 0.61
CA ASP A 41 13.00 -0.06 -0.51
C ASP A 41 12.30 0.24 -1.85
N TYR A 42 11.31 -0.54 -2.24
CA TYR A 42 10.77 -0.54 -3.59
C TYR A 42 10.11 0.80 -3.98
N PHE A 43 9.13 1.26 -3.21
CA PHE A 43 8.46 2.53 -3.50
C PHE A 43 9.35 3.74 -3.20
N TRP A 44 10.16 3.65 -2.15
CA TRP A 44 11.12 4.70 -1.85
C TRP A 44 12.05 4.95 -3.03
N THR A 45 12.63 3.90 -3.59
CA THR A 45 13.58 4.00 -4.69
C THR A 45 12.90 4.43 -5.99
N ARG A 46 11.81 3.75 -6.36
CA ARG A 46 11.19 3.89 -7.68
C ARG A 46 10.27 5.12 -7.78
N ILE A 47 9.47 5.40 -6.77
CA ILE A 47 8.46 6.46 -6.79
C ILE A 47 9.01 7.76 -6.21
N ARG A 48 9.72 7.70 -5.07
CA ARG A 48 10.21 8.91 -4.43
C ARG A 48 11.56 9.36 -5.01
N VAL A 49 12.60 8.54 -4.96
CA VAL A 49 13.96 8.96 -5.34
C VAL A 49 14.07 9.14 -6.86
N GLN A 50 13.66 8.16 -7.64
CA GLN A 50 13.71 8.21 -9.10
C GLN A 50 12.54 9.00 -9.70
N GLY A 51 11.33 8.81 -9.17
CA GLY A 51 10.11 9.43 -9.67
C GLY A 51 9.88 10.87 -9.19
N GLY A 52 10.49 11.29 -8.09
CA GLY A 52 10.36 12.64 -7.54
C GLY A 52 9.08 12.91 -6.76
N ALA A 53 8.29 11.90 -6.42
CA ALA A 53 7.14 12.04 -5.55
C ALA A 53 7.57 12.43 -4.12
N TYR A 54 6.72 13.19 -3.42
CA TYR A 54 6.99 13.55 -2.02
C TYR A 54 6.89 12.33 -1.09
N GLY A 55 5.96 11.42 -1.36
CA GLY A 55 5.79 10.18 -0.59
C GLY A 55 5.02 9.11 -1.35
N SER A 56 5.13 7.89 -0.86
CA SER A 56 4.39 6.74 -1.39
C SER A 56 4.09 5.76 -0.27
N HIS A 57 2.96 5.09 -0.36
CA HIS A 57 2.46 4.20 0.69
C HIS A 57 1.84 2.94 0.08
N ALA A 58 2.00 1.84 0.80
CA ALA A 58 1.19 0.64 0.66
C ALA A 58 0.43 0.43 1.97
N ARG A 59 -0.81 0.00 1.89
CA ARG A 59 -1.64 -0.30 3.05
C ARG A 59 -2.45 -1.57 2.80
N PHE A 60 -2.45 -2.44 3.80
CA PHE A 60 -3.25 -3.66 3.82
C PHE A 60 -4.08 -3.66 5.10
N GLU A 61 -5.39 -3.64 4.96
CA GLU A 61 -6.31 -3.53 6.09
C GLU A 61 -6.99 -4.87 6.40
N ARG A 62 -7.28 -5.11 7.67
CA ARG A 62 -8.02 -6.32 8.10
C ARG A 62 -9.39 -6.46 7.44
N ALA A 63 -9.98 -5.35 7.01
CA ALA A 63 -11.23 -5.32 6.25
C ALA A 63 -11.11 -5.91 4.83
N GLY A 64 -9.89 -6.12 4.34
CA GLY A 64 -9.62 -6.68 3.01
C GLY A 64 -9.10 -5.68 1.99
N THR A 65 -9.08 -4.40 2.33
CA THR A 65 -8.57 -3.36 1.43
C THR A 65 -7.06 -3.46 1.30
N MET A 66 -6.58 -3.52 0.06
CA MET A 66 -5.20 -3.21 -0.30
C MET A 66 -5.18 -1.93 -1.12
N MET A 67 -4.26 -1.04 -0.80
CA MET A 67 -4.10 0.22 -1.52
C MET A 67 -2.63 0.60 -1.65
N PHE A 68 -2.22 0.96 -2.87
CA PHE A 68 -1.01 1.69 -3.16
C PHE A 68 -1.36 3.15 -3.43
N SER A 69 -0.53 4.06 -2.95
CA SER A 69 -0.74 5.48 -3.21
C SER A 69 0.56 6.25 -3.30
N SER A 70 0.60 7.28 -4.14
CA SER A 70 1.65 8.29 -4.16
C SER A 70 1.06 9.66 -3.81
N TYR A 71 1.89 10.51 -3.22
CA TYR A 71 1.53 11.81 -2.70
C TYR A 71 2.40 12.90 -3.32
N ARG A 72 1.76 13.93 -3.88
CA ARG A 72 2.42 15.04 -4.59
C ARG A 72 3.42 14.51 -5.62
N ASP A 73 2.92 13.64 -6.48
CA ASP A 73 3.68 12.91 -7.49
C ASP A 73 3.71 13.72 -8.80
N PRO A 74 4.88 14.02 -9.37
CA PRO A 74 4.95 14.63 -10.68
C PRO A 74 4.55 13.67 -11.81
N ASN A 75 4.51 12.36 -11.55
CA ASN A 75 4.21 11.31 -12.53
C ASN A 75 2.79 10.77 -12.36
N LEU A 76 2.33 10.00 -13.35
CA LEU A 76 1.05 9.28 -13.32
C LEU A 76 1.24 7.86 -13.88
N VAL A 77 1.53 7.76 -15.16
CA VAL A 77 1.67 6.47 -15.84
C VAL A 77 2.87 5.70 -15.32
N GLU A 78 3.98 6.38 -15.10
CA GLU A 78 5.22 5.83 -14.57
C GLU A 78 4.98 5.22 -13.17
N THR A 79 4.21 5.91 -12.33
CA THR A 79 3.86 5.43 -10.98
C THR A 79 2.93 4.22 -11.02
N LEU A 80 1.93 4.22 -11.91
CA LEU A 80 1.08 3.04 -12.14
C LEU A 80 1.89 1.84 -12.66
N ASN A 81 2.90 2.09 -13.51
CA ASN A 81 3.81 1.03 -13.96
C ASN A 81 4.64 0.46 -12.80
N VAL A 82 5.10 1.29 -11.86
CA VAL A 82 5.78 0.80 -10.66
C VAL A 82 4.87 -0.12 -9.85
N TYR A 83 3.58 0.22 -9.69
CA TYR A 83 2.63 -0.68 -9.00
C TYR A 83 2.48 -2.00 -9.77
N LYS A 84 2.37 -1.94 -11.10
CA LYS A 84 2.22 -3.11 -11.97
C LYS A 84 3.44 -4.03 -11.95
N GLU A 85 4.63 -3.49 -11.76
CA GLU A 85 5.89 -4.24 -11.70
C GLU A 85 6.17 -4.86 -10.32
N LEU A 86 5.39 -4.52 -9.29
CA LEU A 86 5.57 -5.04 -7.93
C LEU A 86 5.58 -6.57 -7.83
N PRO A 87 4.69 -7.32 -8.51
CA PRO A 87 4.73 -8.78 -8.45
C PRO A 87 6.06 -9.38 -8.88
N GLU A 88 6.68 -8.81 -9.92
CA GLU A 88 7.99 -9.27 -10.39
C GLU A 88 9.11 -8.95 -9.39
N PHE A 89 9.05 -7.79 -8.74
CA PHE A 89 9.95 -7.48 -7.63
C PHE A 89 9.80 -8.50 -6.50
N LEU A 90 8.57 -8.86 -6.13
CA LEU A 90 8.33 -9.83 -5.07
C LEU A 90 8.84 -11.23 -5.42
N ARG A 91 8.64 -11.69 -6.66
CA ARG A 91 9.18 -13.01 -7.12
C ARG A 91 10.70 -13.09 -7.01
N ARG A 92 11.39 -11.95 -7.16
CA ARG A 92 12.85 -11.84 -7.08
C ARG A 92 13.36 -11.40 -5.71
N PHE A 93 12.46 -11.17 -4.76
CA PHE A 93 12.81 -10.67 -3.43
C PHE A 93 13.67 -11.70 -2.69
N ALA A 94 14.95 -11.41 -2.54
CA ALA A 94 15.92 -12.30 -1.91
C ALA A 94 16.90 -11.49 -1.04
N PRO A 95 16.41 -10.84 0.03
CA PRO A 95 17.25 -10.10 0.96
C PRO A 95 18.17 -11.07 1.70
N ASP A 96 19.35 -10.59 2.09
CA ASP A 96 20.18 -11.34 3.02
C ASP A 96 19.55 -11.36 4.44
N GLU A 97 20.11 -12.15 5.35
CA GLU A 97 19.63 -12.30 6.72
C GLU A 97 19.61 -10.95 7.48
N ARG A 98 20.61 -10.12 7.24
CA ARG A 98 20.72 -8.81 7.87
C ARG A 98 19.64 -7.84 7.37
N GLU A 99 19.38 -7.84 6.09
CA GLU A 99 18.31 -7.02 5.48
C GLU A 99 16.94 -7.48 5.96
N MET A 100 16.69 -8.79 5.95
CA MET A 100 15.44 -9.36 6.46
C MET A 100 15.21 -8.98 7.93
N THR A 101 16.25 -9.08 8.75
CA THR A 101 16.21 -8.67 10.17
C THR A 101 15.85 -7.19 10.32
N LYS A 102 16.39 -6.30 9.49
CA LYS A 102 16.04 -4.86 9.52
C LYS A 102 14.55 -4.63 9.21
N TYR A 103 13.99 -5.32 8.21
CA TYR A 103 12.58 -5.19 7.89
C TYR A 103 11.69 -5.67 9.04
N VAL A 104 12.02 -6.82 9.64
CA VAL A 104 11.30 -7.37 10.80
C VAL A 104 11.34 -6.40 11.98
N ILE A 105 12.54 -5.92 12.36
CA ILE A 105 12.70 -4.96 13.46
C ILE A 105 11.94 -3.67 13.17
N GLY A 106 12.05 -3.11 11.96
CA GLY A 106 11.35 -1.90 11.56
C GLY A 106 9.83 -2.05 11.66
N THR A 107 9.30 -3.21 11.28
CA THR A 107 7.87 -3.50 11.35
C THR A 107 7.40 -3.65 12.80
N ILE A 108 8.12 -4.42 13.62
CA ILE A 108 7.78 -4.62 15.04
C ILE A 108 7.88 -3.31 15.81
N SER A 109 8.90 -2.48 15.54
CA SER A 109 9.04 -1.16 16.20
C SER A 109 7.83 -0.26 15.93
N GLY A 110 7.24 -0.35 14.74
CA GLY A 110 6.00 0.39 14.42
C GLY A 110 4.79 -0.10 15.22
N LEU A 111 4.70 -1.41 15.48
CA LEU A 111 3.63 -2.01 16.29
C LEU A 111 3.82 -1.73 17.79
N ASP A 112 5.07 -1.61 18.25
CA ASP A 112 5.42 -1.42 19.66
C ASP A 112 5.55 0.05 20.05
N THR A 113 5.05 0.98 19.23
CA THR A 113 5.04 2.40 19.58
C THR A 113 4.35 2.63 20.92
N PRO A 114 5.02 3.30 21.89
CA PRO A 114 4.42 3.58 23.18
C PRO A 114 3.11 4.38 23.06
N LEU A 115 2.06 3.90 23.70
CA LEU A 115 0.75 4.54 23.68
C LEU A 115 0.49 5.28 25.00
N THR A 116 -0.04 6.50 24.90
CA THR A 116 -0.61 7.20 26.05
C THR A 116 -1.86 6.46 26.56
N PRO A 117 -2.32 6.70 27.82
CA PRO A 117 -3.54 6.10 28.33
C PRO A 117 -4.76 6.34 27.42
N SER A 118 -4.91 7.54 26.85
CA SER A 118 -5.97 7.87 25.91
C SER A 118 -5.88 7.01 24.64
N LEU A 119 -4.72 6.93 24.00
CA LEU A 119 -4.53 6.12 22.79
C LEU A 119 -4.75 4.62 23.06
N LYS A 120 -4.43 4.13 24.26
CA LYS A 120 -4.77 2.74 24.65
C LYS A 120 -6.29 2.52 24.66
N GLY A 121 -7.04 3.50 25.16
CA GLY A 121 -8.50 3.49 25.11
C GLY A 121 -9.03 3.47 23.67
N ASP A 122 -8.52 4.34 22.82
CA ASP A 122 -8.92 4.41 21.39
C ASP A 122 -8.64 3.10 20.66
N VAL A 123 -7.46 2.51 20.88
CA VAL A 123 -7.10 1.19 20.32
C VAL A 123 -8.03 0.10 20.82
N ALA A 124 -8.36 0.07 22.12
CA ALA A 124 -9.26 -0.93 22.68
C ALA A 124 -10.68 -0.82 22.13
N VAL A 125 -11.20 0.40 22.00
CA VAL A 125 -12.53 0.68 21.40
C VAL A 125 -12.54 0.27 19.94
N SER A 126 -11.52 0.64 19.19
CA SER A 126 -11.38 0.25 17.77
C SER A 126 -11.31 -1.26 17.59
N ALA A 127 -10.53 -1.95 18.43
CA ALA A 127 -10.42 -3.41 18.42
C ALA A 127 -11.76 -4.08 18.72
N PHE A 128 -12.50 -3.57 19.73
CA PHE A 128 -13.82 -4.09 20.08
C PHE A 128 -14.80 -3.99 18.91
N PHE A 129 -14.94 -2.81 18.29
CA PHE A 129 -15.89 -2.62 17.18
C PHE A 129 -15.47 -3.34 15.90
N SER A 130 -14.18 -3.55 15.66
CA SER A 130 -13.67 -4.30 14.50
C SER A 130 -13.56 -5.82 14.75
N GLY A 131 -13.87 -6.29 15.95
CA GLY A 131 -13.79 -7.71 16.32
C GLY A 131 -12.35 -8.25 16.38
N VAL A 132 -11.35 -7.37 16.52
CA VAL A 132 -9.94 -7.77 16.62
C VAL A 132 -9.64 -8.21 18.04
N THR A 133 -9.22 -9.47 18.20
CA THR A 133 -8.90 -10.06 19.49
C THR A 133 -7.41 -9.93 19.85
N ALA A 134 -7.07 -10.15 21.10
CA ALA A 134 -5.68 -10.24 21.53
C ALA A 134 -4.93 -11.39 20.82
N GLN A 135 -5.63 -12.47 20.48
CA GLN A 135 -5.08 -13.59 19.72
C GLN A 135 -4.72 -13.18 18.29
N ASP A 136 -5.56 -12.36 17.62
CA ASP A 136 -5.27 -11.84 16.28
C ASP A 136 -4.04 -10.95 16.27
N VAL A 137 -3.89 -10.11 17.31
CA VAL A 137 -2.70 -9.25 17.47
C VAL A 137 -1.45 -10.10 17.73
N ALA A 138 -1.56 -11.11 18.56
CA ALA A 138 -0.45 -12.03 18.85
C ALA A 138 -0.04 -12.83 17.60
N GLN A 139 -1.01 -13.29 16.80
CA GLN A 139 -0.75 -14.01 15.55
C GLN A 139 -0.10 -13.09 14.50
N GLU A 140 -0.58 -11.87 14.33
CA GLU A 140 0.03 -10.87 13.44
C GLU A 140 1.50 -10.67 13.78
N ARG A 141 1.79 -10.51 15.06
CA ARG A 141 3.15 -10.35 15.56
C ARG A 141 4.03 -11.57 15.29
N LEU A 142 3.48 -12.76 15.50
CA LEU A 142 4.17 -14.02 15.26
C LEU A 142 4.49 -14.23 13.78
N ASP A 143 3.55 -13.90 12.90
CA ASP A 143 3.74 -13.94 11.44
C ASP A 143 4.93 -13.07 11.01
N ILE A 144 5.05 -11.85 11.59
CA ILE A 144 6.15 -10.93 11.28
C ILE A 144 7.49 -11.49 11.79
N LEU A 145 7.53 -11.96 13.05
CA LEU A 145 8.76 -12.44 13.70
C LEU A 145 9.32 -13.70 13.05
N LYS A 146 8.46 -14.54 12.45
CA LYS A 146 8.84 -15.78 11.77
C LYS A 146 8.96 -15.65 10.26
N ALA A 147 8.73 -14.47 9.72
CA ALA A 147 8.71 -14.24 8.29
C ALA A 147 10.02 -14.61 7.61
N GLN A 148 9.89 -15.25 6.47
CA GLN A 148 10.99 -15.59 5.56
C GLN A 148 10.80 -14.86 4.22
N PRO A 149 11.86 -14.66 3.42
CA PRO A 149 11.73 -14.06 2.08
C PRO A 149 10.66 -14.75 1.22
N LYS A 150 10.53 -16.05 1.33
CA LYS A 150 9.54 -16.86 0.62
C LYS A 150 8.10 -16.43 0.92
N ASP A 151 7.80 -16.02 2.14
CA ASP A 151 6.46 -15.56 2.52
C ASP A 151 6.04 -14.31 1.74
N LEU A 152 7.00 -13.43 1.41
CA LEU A 152 6.75 -12.26 0.59
C LEU A 152 6.69 -12.60 -0.91
N GLN A 153 7.53 -13.51 -1.38
CA GLN A 153 7.47 -14.02 -2.77
C GLN A 153 6.10 -14.63 -3.07
N ASP A 154 5.54 -15.40 -2.13
CA ASP A 154 4.24 -16.08 -2.28
C ASP A 154 3.04 -15.12 -2.37
N LEU A 155 3.25 -13.83 -2.09
CA LEU A 155 2.22 -12.81 -2.28
C LEU A 155 2.10 -12.34 -3.73
N ALA A 156 3.10 -12.58 -4.58
CA ALA A 156 3.21 -12.00 -5.91
C ALA A 156 1.97 -12.29 -6.79
N ASP A 157 1.54 -13.54 -6.87
CA ASP A 157 0.52 -13.95 -7.84
C ASP A 157 -0.87 -13.37 -7.53
N TRP A 158 -1.26 -13.32 -6.24
CA TRP A 158 -2.56 -12.73 -5.91
C TRP A 158 -2.53 -11.20 -5.93
N ILE A 159 -1.38 -10.56 -5.63
CA ILE A 159 -1.20 -9.12 -5.81
C ILE A 159 -1.28 -8.77 -7.30
N GLU A 160 -0.67 -9.56 -8.18
CA GLU A 160 -0.80 -9.40 -9.63
C GLU A 160 -2.26 -9.48 -10.09
N SER A 161 -2.98 -10.49 -9.60
CA SER A 161 -4.41 -10.65 -9.89
C SER A 161 -5.24 -9.45 -9.42
N GLY A 162 -4.94 -8.92 -8.22
CA GLY A 162 -5.64 -7.76 -7.68
C GLY A 162 -5.31 -6.46 -8.45
N ILE A 163 -4.05 -6.26 -8.83
CA ILE A 163 -3.66 -5.12 -9.66
C ILE A 163 -4.35 -5.18 -11.04
N ALA A 164 -4.55 -6.39 -11.58
CA ALA A 164 -5.24 -6.59 -12.85
C ALA A 164 -6.72 -6.19 -12.83
N GLU A 165 -7.38 -6.11 -11.66
CA GLU A 165 -8.71 -5.51 -11.52
C GLU A 165 -8.72 -4.02 -11.90
N ASN A 166 -7.56 -3.40 -11.91
CA ASN A 166 -7.29 -2.04 -12.38
C ASN A 166 -8.25 -0.99 -11.79
N THR A 167 -8.45 -1.02 -10.49
CA THR A 167 -9.25 0.00 -9.80
C THR A 167 -8.36 1.15 -9.37
N ILE A 168 -8.47 2.28 -10.04
CA ILE A 168 -7.67 3.48 -9.79
C ILE A 168 -8.54 4.69 -9.45
N CYS A 169 -8.02 5.55 -8.57
CA CYS A 169 -8.56 6.88 -8.31
C CYS A 169 -7.39 7.87 -8.26
N ILE A 170 -7.44 8.87 -9.12
CA ILE A 170 -6.33 9.82 -9.28
C ILE A 170 -6.86 11.25 -9.15
N PHE A 171 -6.35 11.99 -8.16
CA PHE A 171 -6.58 13.42 -8.05
C PHE A 171 -5.37 14.17 -8.59
N GLY A 172 -5.55 15.10 -9.53
CA GLY A 172 -4.40 15.78 -10.11
C GLY A 172 -4.75 16.82 -11.17
N GLY A 173 -3.69 17.30 -11.84
CA GLY A 173 -3.76 18.34 -12.83
C GLY A 173 -4.64 17.98 -14.03
N GLU A 174 -5.61 18.82 -14.32
CA GLU A 174 -6.60 18.62 -15.39
C GLU A 174 -5.97 18.27 -16.73
N GLU A 175 -4.96 19.03 -17.15
CA GLU A 175 -4.27 18.80 -18.43
C GLU A 175 -3.61 17.41 -18.47
N LYS A 176 -2.97 16.99 -17.38
CA LYS A 176 -2.26 15.70 -17.32
C LYS A 176 -3.24 14.52 -17.32
N LEU A 177 -4.33 14.62 -16.54
CA LEU A 177 -5.35 13.58 -16.50
C LEU A 177 -6.09 13.48 -17.85
N LYS A 178 -6.43 14.59 -18.48
CA LYS A 178 -7.07 14.60 -19.81
C LYS A 178 -6.18 13.99 -20.91
N LYS A 179 -4.86 14.18 -20.86
CA LYS A 179 -3.92 13.50 -21.75
C LYS A 179 -3.91 11.98 -21.61
N GLN A 180 -4.36 11.48 -20.48
CA GLN A 180 -4.45 10.07 -20.15
C GLN A 180 -5.90 9.59 -19.96
N ALA A 181 -6.85 10.23 -20.67
CA ALA A 181 -8.29 9.97 -20.50
C ALA A 181 -8.68 8.51 -20.67
N GLN A 182 -7.91 7.74 -21.47
CA GLN A 182 -8.12 6.29 -21.68
C GLN A 182 -7.95 5.44 -20.42
N LEU A 183 -7.30 5.95 -19.36
CA LEU A 183 -7.15 5.26 -18.08
C LEU A 183 -8.43 5.31 -17.24
N PHE A 184 -9.35 6.22 -17.54
CA PHE A 184 -10.47 6.57 -16.68
C PHE A 184 -11.80 6.19 -17.29
N SER A 185 -12.70 5.66 -16.46
CA SER A 185 -14.12 5.52 -16.78
C SER A 185 -14.84 6.87 -16.65
N ARG A 186 -14.34 7.74 -15.78
CA ARG A 186 -14.87 9.09 -15.50
C ARG A 186 -13.77 10.08 -15.19
N LEU A 187 -13.91 11.28 -15.74
CA LEU A 187 -13.15 12.47 -15.34
C LEU A 187 -14.12 13.47 -14.68
N ILE A 188 -13.85 13.83 -13.44
CA ILE A 188 -14.76 14.63 -12.60
C ILE A 188 -14.04 15.93 -12.23
N PRO A 189 -14.52 17.10 -12.66
CA PRO A 189 -14.00 18.37 -12.16
C PRO A 189 -14.25 18.49 -10.65
N VAL A 190 -13.19 18.76 -9.88
CA VAL A 190 -13.31 19.11 -8.47
C VAL A 190 -13.30 20.63 -8.40
N THR A 191 -14.45 21.21 -8.18
CA THR A 191 -14.54 22.64 -7.88
C THR A 191 -13.95 22.87 -6.49
N GLU A 192 -12.98 23.77 -6.40
CA GLU A 192 -12.49 24.25 -5.10
C GLU A 192 -13.70 24.87 -4.37
N PHE A 193 -13.94 24.40 -3.14
CA PHE A 193 -14.93 24.97 -2.24
C PHE A 193 -14.36 26.18 -1.54
#